data_43396ef8b0b0cc07ac1e2bec4a0b91d6
#
_entry.id   43396ef8b0b0cc07ac1e2bec4a0b91d6
#
_cell.length_a   1.000
_cell.length_b   1.000
_cell.length_c   1.000
_cell.angle_alpha   90.00
_cell.angle_beta   90.00
_cell.angle_gamma   90.00
#
_symmetry.space_group_name_H-M   'P 1'
#
loop_
_entity.id
_entity.type
_entity.pdbx_description
1 polymer ?
#
loop_
_entity_poly.entity_id
_entity_poly.type
_entity_poly.pdbx_seq_one_letter_code
_entity_poly.pdbx_strand_id
1 'polypeptide(L)'
;MENEGLKVFNFLFSVFRKTAGLLLVTGLGLANSTALEWSAEGGHRWAKLADPGNGKPGFTLMPPKQTGVQFTNTLSTAILIGNKNLLNGSGVALGDYDDDGLCDIYLCRLDGDNALYRNLGDWRFKDVTAASGTACPSQFSTGAVFADVDGDHDLDLLVTAMGQPNRLFRNNGDSTFADATATAGIGTRYGSSSIARPTSTTTATSICTSSTTARSLF
;
A
#
# COMPACT_ATOMS: atom_id res chain seq x y z
N MET A 1 38.00 -31.72 7.77
CA MET A 1 37.05 -31.52 6.66
C MET A 1 37.31 -30.11 6.14
N GLU A 2 38.13 -29.99 5.10
CA GLU A 2 38.43 -28.70 4.47
C GLU A 2 37.28 -28.21 3.61
N ASN A 3 37.03 -26.93 3.70
CA ASN A 3 35.85 -26.21 3.22
C ASN A 3 35.87 -26.14 1.67
N GLU A 4 35.13 -27.00 0.99
CA GLU A 4 34.99 -27.06 -0.46
C GLU A 4 34.50 -25.75 -1.11
N GLY A 5 33.76 -24.92 -0.38
CA GLY A 5 33.29 -23.62 -0.88
C GLY A 5 34.36 -22.59 -1.15
N LEU A 6 35.50 -22.70 -0.46
CA LEU A 6 36.66 -21.78 -0.65
C LEU A 6 37.44 -22.08 -1.92
N LYS A 7 37.40 -23.31 -2.40
CA LYS A 7 38.10 -23.73 -3.63
C LYS A 7 37.38 -23.25 -4.89
N VAL A 8 36.07 -23.20 -4.88
CA VAL A 8 35.27 -22.70 -6.02
C VAL A 8 35.42 -21.19 -6.18
N PHE A 9 35.50 -20.44 -5.07
CA PHE A 9 35.69 -18.98 -5.10
C PHE A 9 37.07 -18.61 -5.67
N ASN A 10 38.13 -19.35 -5.30
CA ASN A 10 39.48 -19.11 -5.80
C ASN A 10 39.63 -19.53 -7.27
N PHE A 11 38.88 -20.50 -7.76
CA PHE A 11 38.88 -20.90 -9.16
C PHE A 11 38.27 -19.84 -10.08
N LEU A 12 37.17 -19.24 -9.67
CA LEU A 12 36.52 -18.15 -10.41
C LEU A 12 37.40 -16.89 -10.49
N PHE A 13 38.17 -16.58 -9.44
CA PHE A 13 39.10 -15.43 -9.45
C PHE A 13 40.34 -15.65 -10.31
N SER A 14 40.74 -16.91 -10.50
CA SER A 14 41.92 -17.26 -11.32
C SER A 14 41.66 -17.19 -12.83
N VAL A 15 40.41 -17.42 -13.26
CA VAL A 15 40.05 -17.39 -14.69
C VAL A 15 39.95 -15.95 -15.21
N PHE A 16 39.64 -14.98 -14.35
CA PHE A 16 39.53 -13.56 -14.74
C PHE A 16 40.88 -12.85 -14.91
N ARG A 17 42.00 -13.50 -14.55
CA ARG A 17 43.33 -12.83 -14.55
C ARG A 17 44.18 -13.04 -15.82
N LYS A 18 43.69 -13.78 -16.82
CA LYS A 18 44.47 -14.14 -18.01
C LYS A 18 43.96 -13.65 -19.36
N THR A 19 42.95 -12.82 -19.39
CA THR A 19 42.52 -12.16 -20.64
C THR A 19 42.46 -10.66 -20.44
N ALA A 20 43.60 -9.99 -20.62
CA ALA A 20 43.65 -8.55 -20.84
C ALA A 20 43.15 -8.25 -22.25
N GLY A 21 41.84 -8.23 -22.40
CA GLY A 21 41.13 -7.73 -23.58
C GLY A 21 40.45 -6.42 -23.19
N LEU A 22 40.82 -5.36 -23.88
CA LEU A 22 40.30 -4.01 -23.79
C LEU A 22 38.77 -4.01 -23.99
N LEU A 23 38.02 -4.05 -22.90
CA LEU A 23 36.58 -3.85 -22.94
C LEU A 23 36.31 -2.35 -22.82
N LEU A 24 35.94 -1.76 -23.96
CA LEU A 24 35.39 -0.39 -24.03
C LEU A 24 34.06 -0.40 -23.29
N VAL A 25 34.06 -0.02 -22.02
CA VAL A 25 32.82 0.19 -21.25
C VAL A 25 32.27 1.52 -21.72
N THR A 26 31.33 1.46 -22.69
CA THR A 26 30.42 2.58 -22.99
C THR A 26 29.61 2.84 -21.73
N GLY A 27 29.80 4.05 -21.16
CA GLY A 27 29.16 4.45 -19.91
C GLY A 27 27.64 4.42 -20.01
N LEU A 28 27.03 3.35 -19.49
CA LEU A 28 25.68 3.47 -18.94
C LEU A 28 25.81 4.34 -17.69
N GLY A 29 25.24 5.53 -17.72
CA GLY A 29 25.12 6.39 -16.56
C GLY A 29 24.41 5.63 -15.46
N LEU A 30 25.17 5.16 -14.47
CA LEU A 30 24.61 4.78 -13.18
C LEU A 30 24.00 6.05 -12.61
N ALA A 31 22.67 6.12 -12.57
CA ALA A 31 21.98 7.09 -11.77
C ALA A 31 22.49 6.91 -10.33
N ASN A 32 23.34 7.81 -9.87
CA ASN A 32 23.77 7.86 -8.48
C ASN A 32 22.51 8.12 -7.64
N SER A 33 21.89 7.07 -7.12
CA SER A 33 21.00 7.22 -5.98
C SER A 33 21.90 7.63 -4.82
N THR A 34 22.00 8.93 -4.54
CA THR A 34 22.66 9.41 -3.34
C THR A 34 21.85 8.91 -2.17
N ALA A 35 22.35 7.87 -1.50
CA ALA A 35 21.77 7.41 -0.26
C ALA A 35 21.70 8.58 0.71
N LEU A 36 20.56 8.76 1.39
CA LEU A 36 20.38 9.81 2.38
C LEU A 36 21.37 9.59 3.53
N GLU A 37 22.18 10.61 3.82
CA GLU A 37 23.06 10.62 5.01
C GLU A 37 22.21 10.91 6.25
N TRP A 38 22.02 9.89 7.09
CA TRP A 38 21.23 10.00 8.30
C TRP A 38 22.08 10.46 9.47
N SER A 39 21.66 11.53 10.15
CA SER A 39 22.18 11.99 11.43
C SER A 39 21.24 11.56 12.56
N ALA A 40 21.81 11.27 13.74
CA ALA A 40 21.03 10.92 14.93
C ALA A 40 21.37 11.90 16.05
N GLU A 41 20.36 12.57 16.59
CA GLU A 41 20.48 13.52 17.69
C GLU A 41 19.19 13.56 18.51
N GLY A 42 19.30 13.60 19.83
CA GLY A 42 18.15 13.77 20.73
C GLY A 42 17.07 12.67 20.62
N GLY A 43 17.45 11.42 20.28
CA GLY A 43 16.50 10.31 20.19
C GLY A 43 15.71 10.23 18.87
N HIS A 44 15.99 11.10 17.91
CA HIS A 44 15.41 11.07 16.56
C HIS A 44 16.50 11.00 15.48
N ARG A 45 16.12 10.54 14.31
CA ARG A 45 17.00 10.52 13.13
C ARG A 45 16.46 11.49 12.08
N TRP A 46 17.36 12.21 11.46
CA TRP A 46 17.02 13.12 10.38
C TRP A 46 18.06 13.04 9.26
N ALA A 47 17.65 13.36 8.05
CA ALA A 47 18.53 13.48 6.90
C ALA A 47 18.20 14.74 6.13
N LYS A 48 19.25 15.44 5.68
CA LYS A 48 19.06 16.57 4.79
C LYS A 48 18.64 16.06 3.42
N LEU A 49 17.48 16.49 2.94
CA LEU A 49 17.09 16.21 1.56
C LEU A 49 17.95 17.05 0.60
N ALA A 50 18.42 16.42 -0.47
CA ALA A 50 19.07 17.17 -1.54
C ALA A 50 18.04 18.13 -2.14
N ASP A 51 18.39 19.40 -2.19
CA ASP A 51 17.58 20.38 -2.92
C ASP A 51 17.69 20.04 -4.43
N PRO A 52 16.60 19.74 -5.12
CA PRO A 52 16.63 19.46 -6.56
C PRO A 52 17.03 20.70 -7.39
N GLY A 53 17.39 21.81 -6.75
CA GLY A 53 17.84 23.04 -7.39
C GLY A 53 16.73 23.77 -8.09
N ASN A 54 16.69 23.72 -9.42
CA ASN A 54 15.73 24.47 -10.23
C ASN A 54 14.36 23.80 -10.42
N GLY A 55 14.03 22.78 -9.60
CA GLY A 55 12.72 22.14 -9.62
C GLY A 55 11.62 23.12 -9.22
N LYS A 56 10.54 23.18 -9.99
CA LYS A 56 9.34 23.89 -9.55
C LYS A 56 8.72 23.16 -8.38
N PRO A 57 8.50 23.78 -7.21
CA PRO A 57 7.80 23.12 -6.13
C PRO A 57 6.36 22.81 -6.53
N GLY A 58 5.86 21.66 -6.12
CA GLY A 58 4.47 21.29 -6.37
C GLY A 58 4.29 19.82 -6.75
N PHE A 59 3.09 19.54 -7.23
CA PHE A 59 2.69 18.21 -7.71
C PHE A 59 2.43 18.26 -9.21
N THR A 60 2.77 17.18 -9.91
CA THR A 60 2.43 17.00 -11.31
C THR A 60 1.18 16.13 -11.40
N LEU A 61 0.13 16.64 -12.05
CA LEU A 61 -1.06 15.84 -12.33
C LEU A 61 -0.73 14.79 -13.40
N MET A 62 -0.87 13.53 -13.02
CA MET A 62 -0.69 12.40 -13.92
C MET A 62 -2.04 12.04 -14.55
N PRO A 63 -2.18 12.10 -15.89
CA PRO A 63 -3.48 11.84 -16.52
C PRO A 63 -3.86 10.35 -16.44
N PRO A 64 -5.15 10.01 -16.29
CA PRO A 64 -5.63 8.63 -16.24
C PRO A 64 -5.21 7.76 -17.42
N LYS A 65 -5.09 8.35 -18.61
CA LYS A 65 -4.62 7.65 -19.82
C LYS A 65 -3.16 7.15 -19.70
N GLN A 66 -2.35 7.84 -18.92
CA GLN A 66 -0.95 7.46 -18.67
C GLN A 66 -0.86 6.46 -17.53
N THR A 67 -1.58 6.72 -16.44
CA THR A 67 -1.49 5.91 -15.22
C THR A 67 -2.34 4.65 -15.25
N GLY A 68 -3.43 4.63 -16.02
CA GLY A 68 -4.44 3.57 -15.98
C GLY A 68 -5.43 3.70 -14.82
N VAL A 69 -5.23 4.64 -13.89
CA VAL A 69 -6.14 4.86 -12.76
C VAL A 69 -7.36 5.64 -13.22
N GLN A 70 -8.50 4.96 -13.33
CA GLN A 70 -9.79 5.53 -13.73
C GLN A 70 -10.80 5.41 -12.60
N PHE A 71 -10.55 6.11 -11.52
CA PHE A 71 -11.37 6.08 -10.33
C PHE A 71 -12.06 7.43 -10.12
N THR A 72 -13.36 7.38 -9.83
CA THR A 72 -14.13 8.57 -9.44
C THR A 72 -14.97 8.23 -8.22
N ASN A 73 -14.76 8.95 -7.13
CA ASN A 73 -15.60 8.83 -5.96
C ASN A 73 -16.83 9.70 -6.14
N THR A 74 -17.97 9.08 -6.42
CA THR A 74 -19.25 9.76 -6.61
C THR A 74 -20.16 9.50 -5.44
N LEU A 75 -21.06 10.43 -5.16
CA LEU A 75 -22.08 10.29 -4.14
C LEU A 75 -23.40 10.80 -4.71
N SER A 76 -24.41 9.95 -4.74
CA SER A 76 -25.73 10.34 -5.23
C SER A 76 -26.41 11.32 -4.30
N THR A 77 -27.23 12.23 -4.83
CA THR A 77 -27.97 13.21 -4.05
C THR A 77 -28.91 12.55 -3.02
N ALA A 78 -29.48 11.40 -3.36
CA ALA A 78 -30.36 10.65 -2.47
C ALA A 78 -29.62 10.16 -1.21
N ILE A 79 -28.40 9.61 -1.39
CA ILE A 79 -27.55 9.15 -0.29
C ILE A 79 -27.09 10.34 0.56
N LEU A 80 -26.75 11.46 -0.08
CA LEU A 80 -26.30 12.67 0.58
C LEU A 80 -27.36 13.28 1.51
N ILE A 81 -28.65 13.27 1.09
CA ILE A 81 -29.75 13.73 1.92
C ILE A 81 -29.90 12.85 3.16
N GLY A 82 -29.70 11.54 3.01
CA GLY A 82 -29.82 10.57 4.10
C GLY A 82 -28.70 10.64 5.13
N ASN A 83 -27.47 10.97 4.70
CA ASN A 83 -26.31 10.99 5.59
C ASN A 83 -25.24 12.00 5.15
N LYS A 84 -25.30 13.19 5.73
CA LYS A 84 -24.34 14.28 5.43
C LYS A 84 -22.88 13.97 5.82
N ASN A 85 -22.65 13.02 6.73
CA ASN A 85 -21.29 12.64 7.13
C ASN A 85 -20.48 11.99 5.99
N LEU A 86 -21.16 11.48 4.97
CA LEU A 86 -20.50 10.94 3.77
C LEU A 86 -19.82 12.02 2.93
N LEU A 87 -20.09 13.30 3.17
CA LEU A 87 -19.36 14.41 2.53
C LEU A 87 -17.89 14.51 2.96
N ASN A 88 -17.48 13.84 4.04
CA ASN A 88 -16.10 13.85 4.49
C ASN A 88 -15.14 13.09 3.56
N GLY A 89 -15.69 12.45 2.53
CA GLY A 89 -14.89 11.69 1.56
C GLY A 89 -14.62 10.25 2.01
N SER A 90 -13.72 9.62 1.29
CA SER A 90 -13.31 8.24 1.51
C SER A 90 -11.77 8.12 1.52
N GLY A 91 -11.27 7.01 2.04
CA GLY A 91 -9.85 6.78 2.26
C GLY A 91 -9.13 6.13 1.10
N VAL A 92 -7.81 6.07 1.26
CA VAL A 92 -6.87 5.35 0.39
C VAL A 92 -5.94 4.52 1.27
N ALA A 93 -5.60 3.32 0.83
CA ALA A 93 -4.50 2.54 1.37
C ALA A 93 -3.39 2.39 0.32
N LEU A 94 -2.15 2.44 0.79
CA LEU A 94 -0.95 2.23 0.00
C LEU A 94 -0.16 1.08 0.62
N GLY A 95 0.28 0.14 -0.19
CA GLY A 95 1.06 -1.02 0.24
C GLY A 95 1.44 -1.89 -0.94
N ASP A 96 2.49 -2.67 -0.79
CA ASP A 96 2.89 -3.71 -1.73
C ASP A 96 2.17 -5.00 -1.29
N TYR A 97 1.02 -5.29 -1.90
CA TYR A 97 0.18 -6.40 -1.45
C TYR A 97 0.57 -7.74 -2.09
N ASP A 98 1.32 -7.73 -3.18
CA ASP A 98 1.74 -8.93 -3.89
C ASP A 98 3.26 -9.17 -3.88
N ASP A 99 3.98 -8.43 -3.00
CA ASP A 99 5.41 -8.55 -2.70
C ASP A 99 6.30 -8.42 -3.95
N ASP A 100 5.86 -7.60 -4.94
CA ASP A 100 6.63 -7.34 -6.15
C ASP A 100 7.61 -6.15 -6.03
N GLY A 101 7.67 -5.50 -4.87
CA GLY A 101 8.52 -4.36 -4.55
C GLY A 101 7.94 -3.02 -5.00
N LEU A 102 6.72 -2.98 -5.52
CA LEU A 102 6.06 -1.78 -5.99
C LEU A 102 4.85 -1.46 -5.10
N CYS A 103 4.64 -0.18 -4.82
CA CYS A 103 3.53 0.24 -3.96
C CYS A 103 2.22 0.31 -4.76
N ASP A 104 1.23 -0.46 -4.33
CA ASP A 104 -0.12 -0.53 -4.88
C ASP A 104 -1.07 0.46 -4.23
N ILE A 105 -2.24 0.66 -4.83
CA ILE A 105 -3.22 1.63 -4.39
C ILE A 105 -4.59 0.97 -4.22
N TYR A 106 -5.17 1.06 -3.02
CA TYR A 106 -6.57 0.72 -2.78
C TYR A 106 -7.38 1.99 -2.52
N LEU A 107 -8.39 2.23 -3.33
CA LEU A 107 -9.25 3.42 -3.26
C LEU A 107 -10.65 3.03 -2.76
N CYS A 108 -11.06 3.63 -1.65
CA CYS A 108 -12.40 3.47 -1.09
C CYS A 108 -13.41 4.31 -1.86
N ARG A 109 -14.62 3.78 -2.08
CA ARG A 109 -15.75 4.51 -2.68
C ARG A 109 -16.91 4.54 -1.74
N LEU A 110 -17.59 5.71 -1.70
CA LEU A 110 -18.78 5.91 -0.87
C LEU A 110 -20.07 5.37 -1.53
N ASP A 111 -20.11 5.32 -2.85
CA ASP A 111 -21.27 4.86 -3.61
C ASP A 111 -20.79 4.03 -4.80
N GLY A 112 -20.74 2.71 -4.64
CA GLY A 112 -20.24 1.76 -5.60
C GLY A 112 -19.01 0.97 -5.12
N ASP A 113 -18.40 0.25 -6.04
CA ASP A 113 -17.28 -0.65 -5.74
C ASP A 113 -16.00 0.13 -5.44
N ASN A 114 -15.24 -0.31 -4.44
CA ASN A 114 -13.86 0.11 -4.21
C ASN A 114 -12.98 -0.34 -5.38
N ALA A 115 -11.75 0.13 -5.43
CA ALA A 115 -10.83 -0.27 -6.48
C ALA A 115 -9.43 -0.57 -5.94
N LEU A 116 -8.88 -1.74 -6.31
CA LEU A 116 -7.49 -2.12 -6.11
C LEU A 116 -6.73 -1.97 -7.41
N TYR A 117 -5.70 -1.16 -7.39
CA TYR A 117 -4.81 -0.91 -8.51
C TYR A 117 -3.42 -1.47 -8.23
N ARG A 118 -3.03 -2.49 -8.99
CA ARG A 118 -1.68 -3.02 -8.98
C ARG A 118 -0.73 -2.08 -9.72
N ASN A 119 0.40 -1.78 -9.11
CA ASN A 119 1.48 -1.01 -9.73
C ASN A 119 2.26 -1.88 -10.72
N LEU A 120 2.48 -1.38 -11.92
CA LEU A 120 3.26 -2.05 -12.97
C LEU A 120 4.62 -1.38 -13.22
N GLY A 121 5.01 -0.43 -12.34
CA GLY A 121 6.16 0.43 -12.55
C GLY A 121 5.85 1.60 -13.51
N ASP A 122 6.77 2.56 -13.56
CA ASP A 122 6.70 3.74 -14.44
C ASP A 122 5.38 4.52 -14.33
N TRP A 123 4.79 4.59 -13.13
CA TRP A 123 3.49 5.24 -12.87
C TRP A 123 2.32 4.64 -13.66
N ARG A 124 2.39 3.35 -13.97
CA ARG A 124 1.30 2.61 -14.62
C ARG A 124 0.67 1.65 -13.65
N PHE A 125 -0.64 1.61 -13.65
CA PHE A 125 -1.43 0.78 -12.74
C PHE A 125 -2.46 -0.01 -13.53
N LYS A 126 -2.81 -1.19 -13.02
CA LYS A 126 -3.84 -2.06 -13.56
C LYS A 126 -4.92 -2.27 -12.49
N ASP A 127 -6.17 -2.04 -12.86
CA ASP A 127 -7.29 -2.42 -12.00
C ASP A 127 -7.38 -3.94 -11.89
N VAL A 128 -7.25 -4.45 -10.67
CA VAL A 128 -7.30 -5.87 -10.32
C VAL A 128 -8.43 -6.18 -9.34
N THR A 129 -9.32 -5.24 -9.09
CA THR A 129 -10.39 -5.30 -8.09
C THR A 129 -11.23 -6.57 -8.18
N ALA A 130 -11.69 -6.90 -9.37
CA ALA A 130 -12.51 -8.09 -9.58
C ALA A 130 -11.72 -9.39 -9.38
N ALA A 131 -10.46 -9.42 -9.82
CA ALA A 131 -9.60 -10.59 -9.70
C ALA A 131 -9.19 -10.83 -8.23
N SER A 132 -8.94 -9.76 -7.48
CA SER A 132 -8.54 -9.83 -6.06
C SER A 132 -9.71 -10.11 -5.10
N GLY A 133 -10.97 -9.87 -5.51
CA GLY A 133 -12.14 -10.07 -4.67
C GLY A 133 -12.41 -8.95 -3.66
N THR A 134 -11.81 -7.75 -3.81
CA THR A 134 -11.83 -6.68 -2.80
C THR A 134 -12.80 -5.53 -3.08
N ALA A 135 -13.76 -5.71 -3.99
CA ALA A 135 -14.66 -4.65 -4.45
C ALA A 135 -15.53 -4.01 -3.36
N CYS A 136 -15.94 -4.74 -2.33
CA CYS A 136 -16.87 -4.28 -1.28
C CYS A 136 -18.17 -3.68 -1.86
N PRO A 137 -18.93 -4.40 -2.68
CA PRO A 137 -20.12 -3.85 -3.31
C PRO A 137 -21.14 -3.37 -2.27
N SER A 138 -21.82 -2.26 -2.57
CA SER A 138 -22.87 -1.68 -1.72
C SER A 138 -22.41 -1.26 -0.32
N GLN A 139 -21.13 -0.98 -0.14
CA GLN A 139 -20.56 -0.52 1.12
C GLN A 139 -20.16 0.96 1.01
N PHE A 140 -20.52 1.77 2.03
CA PHE A 140 -20.03 3.14 2.15
C PHE A 140 -18.63 3.15 2.76
N SER A 141 -17.63 2.80 1.97
CA SER A 141 -16.27 2.63 2.45
C SER A 141 -15.61 3.98 2.77
N THR A 142 -15.20 4.16 4.02
CA THR A 142 -14.67 5.43 4.54
C THR A 142 -13.16 5.44 4.71
N GLY A 143 -12.54 4.28 4.83
CA GLY A 143 -11.10 4.15 5.00
C GLY A 143 -10.62 2.75 4.71
N ALA A 144 -9.33 2.61 4.44
CA ALA A 144 -8.67 1.34 4.30
C ALA A 144 -7.24 1.39 4.83
N VAL A 145 -6.69 0.23 5.17
CA VAL A 145 -5.28 0.05 5.51
C VAL A 145 -4.81 -1.33 5.10
N PHE A 146 -3.60 -1.41 4.56
CA PHE A 146 -2.87 -2.65 4.42
C PHE A 146 -2.06 -2.93 5.69
N ALA A 147 -2.17 -4.14 6.22
CA ALA A 147 -1.43 -4.58 7.41
C ALA A 147 -1.38 -6.10 7.45
N ASP A 148 -0.25 -6.67 7.79
CA ASP A 148 -0.13 -8.07 8.18
C ASP A 148 -0.83 -8.26 9.53
N VAL A 149 -2.00 -8.92 9.56
CA VAL A 149 -2.82 -9.07 10.78
C VAL A 149 -2.69 -10.44 11.42
N ASP A 150 -2.11 -11.42 10.73
CA ASP A 150 -1.96 -12.77 11.23
C ASP A 150 -0.49 -13.25 11.34
N GLY A 151 0.46 -12.45 10.88
CA GLY A 151 1.89 -12.67 11.04
C GLY A 151 2.51 -13.58 9.98
N ASP A 152 1.85 -13.73 8.83
CA ASP A 152 2.36 -14.53 7.70
C ASP A 152 3.26 -13.74 6.75
N HIS A 153 3.42 -12.43 6.97
CA HIS A 153 4.18 -11.44 6.23
C HIS A 153 3.51 -10.91 4.96
N ASP A 154 2.34 -11.41 4.59
CA ASP A 154 1.54 -10.86 3.50
C ASP A 154 0.68 -9.69 4.00
N LEU A 155 0.45 -8.68 3.18
CA LEU A 155 -0.37 -7.55 3.57
C LEU A 155 -1.85 -7.85 3.37
N ASP A 156 -2.58 -7.97 4.48
CA ASP A 156 -4.04 -8.04 4.51
C ASP A 156 -4.66 -6.66 4.31
N LEU A 157 -5.93 -6.64 3.94
CA LEU A 157 -6.67 -5.40 3.71
C LEU A 157 -7.83 -5.26 4.68
N LEU A 158 -7.79 -4.21 5.50
CA LEU A 158 -8.90 -3.81 6.37
C LEU A 158 -9.60 -2.60 5.78
N VAL A 159 -10.93 -2.68 5.62
CA VAL A 159 -11.77 -1.61 5.06
C VAL A 159 -12.82 -1.20 6.09
N THR A 160 -12.89 0.10 6.40
CA THR A 160 -13.93 0.65 7.26
C THR A 160 -15.09 1.18 6.44
N ALA A 161 -16.28 1.13 7.04
CA ALA A 161 -17.52 1.61 6.42
C ALA A 161 -18.35 2.45 7.38
N MET A 162 -19.18 3.31 6.86
CA MET A 162 -20.14 4.09 7.62
C MET A 162 -21.52 3.44 7.58
N GLY A 163 -22.07 3.16 8.77
CA GLY A 163 -23.39 2.53 8.90
C GLY A 163 -23.48 1.08 8.45
N GLN A 164 -22.36 0.45 8.21
CA GLN A 164 -22.19 -0.93 7.76
C GLN A 164 -20.99 -1.57 8.44
N PRO A 165 -20.89 -2.92 8.48
CA PRO A 165 -19.74 -3.59 9.08
C PRO A 165 -18.45 -3.25 8.36
N ASN A 166 -17.37 -3.13 9.13
CA ASN A 166 -16.02 -3.14 8.57
C ASN A 166 -15.73 -4.50 7.93
N ARG A 167 -14.80 -4.56 6.98
CA ARG A 167 -14.37 -5.80 6.34
C ARG A 167 -12.89 -6.05 6.55
N LEU A 168 -12.55 -7.31 6.73
CA LEU A 168 -11.19 -7.81 6.71
C LEU A 168 -11.05 -8.80 5.56
N PHE A 169 -10.09 -8.56 4.71
CA PHE A 169 -9.70 -9.44 3.63
C PHE A 169 -8.29 -9.97 3.93
N ARG A 170 -8.16 -11.29 4.08
CA ARG A 170 -6.85 -11.94 4.23
C ARG A 170 -6.24 -12.18 2.89
N ASN A 171 -4.99 -11.85 2.74
CA ASN A 171 -4.21 -12.16 1.57
C ASN A 171 -3.96 -13.66 1.51
N ASN A 172 -4.09 -14.27 0.34
CA ASN A 172 -3.84 -15.69 0.13
C ASN A 172 -2.42 -15.97 -0.38
N GLY A 173 -1.56 -14.93 -0.54
CA GLY A 173 -0.22 -15.04 -1.09
C GLY A 173 -0.17 -15.27 -2.61
N ASP A 174 -1.31 -15.18 -3.28
CA ASP A 174 -1.45 -15.39 -4.73
C ASP A 174 -2.08 -14.20 -5.47
N SER A 175 -1.99 -13.02 -4.86
CA SER A 175 -2.60 -11.77 -5.31
C SER A 175 -4.15 -11.76 -5.23
N THR A 176 -4.75 -12.71 -4.52
CA THR A 176 -6.18 -12.74 -4.20
C THR A 176 -6.42 -12.62 -2.70
N PHE A 177 -7.65 -12.29 -2.32
CA PHE A 177 -8.02 -12.12 -0.92
C PHE A 177 -9.24 -12.96 -0.56
N ALA A 178 -9.26 -13.46 0.67
CA ALA A 178 -10.41 -14.12 1.27
C ALA A 178 -11.10 -13.20 2.28
N ASP A 179 -12.44 -13.08 2.21
CA ASP A 179 -13.21 -12.31 3.21
C ASP A 179 -13.19 -13.05 4.56
N ALA A 180 -12.44 -12.52 5.51
CA ALA A 180 -12.29 -13.04 6.87
C ALA A 180 -13.11 -12.24 7.91
N THR A 181 -14.01 -11.38 7.48
CA THR A 181 -14.78 -10.47 8.35
C THR A 181 -15.52 -11.19 9.47
N ALA A 182 -16.17 -12.29 9.14
CA ALA A 182 -16.97 -13.06 10.10
C ALA A 182 -16.11 -13.73 11.17
N THR A 183 -14.96 -14.29 10.78
CA THR A 183 -14.03 -14.99 11.68
C THR A 183 -13.24 -14.02 12.56
N ALA A 184 -12.96 -12.83 12.05
CA ALA A 184 -12.22 -11.79 12.78
C ALA A 184 -13.07 -11.06 13.83
N GLY A 185 -14.39 -11.20 13.81
CA GLY A 185 -15.28 -10.57 14.78
C GLY A 185 -15.33 -9.02 14.70
N ILE A 186 -14.84 -8.42 13.62
CA ILE A 186 -14.79 -6.97 13.43
C ILE A 186 -16.04 -6.39 12.76
N GLY A 187 -16.95 -7.25 12.36
CA GLY A 187 -18.21 -6.89 11.70
C GLY A 187 -19.20 -6.23 12.66
N THR A 188 -18.86 -5.09 13.25
CA THR A 188 -19.76 -4.34 14.13
C THR A 188 -20.86 -3.66 13.34
N ARG A 189 -22.04 -3.49 13.97
CA ARG A 189 -23.17 -2.75 13.35
C ARG A 189 -22.93 -1.25 13.21
N TYR A 190 -21.86 -0.77 13.83
CA TYR A 190 -21.52 0.66 13.87
C TYR A 190 -20.37 0.91 12.91
N GLY A 191 -20.56 1.88 12.02
CA GLY A 191 -19.54 2.26 11.08
C GLY A 191 -18.32 2.90 11.75
N SER A 192 -17.18 2.81 11.11
CA SER A 192 -15.94 3.44 11.52
C SER A 192 -15.54 4.51 10.51
N SER A 193 -15.01 5.63 10.98
CA SER A 193 -14.57 6.72 10.10
C SER A 193 -13.07 6.71 9.85
N SER A 194 -12.29 6.00 10.67
CA SER A 194 -10.84 5.92 10.54
C SER A 194 -10.27 4.64 11.12
N ILE A 195 -9.08 4.29 10.67
CA ILE A 195 -8.28 3.18 11.19
C ILE A 195 -6.92 3.73 11.58
N ALA A 196 -6.40 3.28 12.72
CA ALA A 196 -5.04 3.52 13.12
C ALA A 196 -4.37 2.18 13.46
N ARG A 197 -3.14 1.98 12.99
CA ARG A 197 -2.28 0.87 13.38
C ARG A 197 -1.30 1.37 14.41
N PRO A 198 -1.27 0.79 15.63
CA PRO A 198 -0.19 1.10 16.57
C PRO A 198 1.13 0.53 16.03
N THR A 199 2.17 1.34 16.01
CA THR A 199 3.55 0.90 15.76
C THR A 199 4.13 0.34 17.05
N SER A 200 3.81 -0.90 17.41
CA SER A 200 4.46 -1.57 18.53
C SER A 200 5.28 -2.75 18.00
N THR A 201 6.51 -2.84 18.47
CA THR A 201 7.46 -3.91 18.17
C THR A 201 7.15 -5.23 18.90
N THR A 202 5.98 -5.35 19.51
CA THR A 202 5.52 -6.54 20.21
C THR A 202 4.47 -7.26 19.35
N THR A 203 4.60 -8.54 19.26
CA THR A 203 3.93 -9.55 18.40
C THR A 203 2.38 -9.61 18.45
N ALA A 204 1.69 -8.54 18.82
CA ALA A 204 0.23 -8.47 18.77
C ALA A 204 -0.19 -7.22 18.02
N THR A 205 -0.69 -7.40 16.80
CA THR A 205 -1.25 -6.31 15.99
C THR A 205 -2.62 -5.94 16.53
N SER A 206 -2.68 -4.89 17.36
CA SER A 206 -3.96 -4.32 17.77
C SER A 206 -4.40 -3.30 16.71
N ILE A 207 -5.54 -3.53 16.09
CA ILE A 207 -6.14 -2.57 15.16
C ILE A 207 -7.22 -1.80 15.93
N CYS A 208 -7.05 -0.47 16.05
CA CYS A 208 -8.04 0.40 16.65
C CYS A 208 -8.93 1.02 15.58
N THR A 209 -10.22 0.76 15.64
CA THR A 209 -11.22 1.45 14.80
C THR A 209 -11.98 2.46 15.67
N SER A 210 -12.09 3.71 15.21
CA SER A 210 -12.97 4.69 15.86
C SER A 210 -14.38 4.53 15.33
N SER A 211 -15.33 4.15 16.18
CA SER A 211 -16.75 4.11 15.83
C SER A 211 -17.43 5.38 16.28
N THR A 212 -18.06 6.11 15.36
CA THR A 212 -18.96 7.22 15.70
C THR A 212 -20.37 6.69 15.77
N THR A 213 -20.91 6.56 17.00
CA THR A 213 -22.33 6.26 17.20
C THR A 213 -23.11 7.53 16.87
N ALA A 214 -23.63 7.63 15.65
CA ALA A 214 -24.67 8.63 15.38
C ALA A 214 -25.95 8.16 16.08
N ARG A 215 -26.21 8.62 17.30
CA ARG A 215 -27.58 8.57 17.86
C ARG A 215 -28.42 9.51 17.03
N SER A 216 -29.31 8.98 16.24
CA SER A 216 -30.47 9.70 15.71
C SER A 216 -31.28 10.16 16.91
N LEU A 217 -31.23 11.45 17.22
CA LEU A 217 -32.21 12.12 18.04
C LEU A 217 -33.32 12.57 17.08
N PHE A 218 -34.42 11.82 17.07
CA PHE A 218 -35.76 12.28 16.73
C PHE A 218 -36.64 11.99 17.90
#